data_4309294e2dbdcf3d487247dc0365553d
#
_entry.id   4309294e2dbdcf3d487247dc0365553d
#
_cell.length_a   1.000
_cell.length_b   1.000
_cell.length_c   1.000
_cell.angle_alpha   90.00
_cell.angle_beta   90.00
_cell.angle_gamma   90.00
#
_symmetry.space_group_name_H-M   'P 1'
#
loop_
_entity.id
_entity.type
_entity.pdbx_description
1 polymer ?
#
loop_
_entity_poly.entity_id
_entity_poly.type
_entity_poly.pdbx_seq_one_letter_code
_entity_poly.pdbx_strand_id
1 'polypeptide(L)'
;NIINRVTGDTPSSILGSIQSRQSFPNANVYLINPNGIVFGQNAKLDIGGSFHANTGSGLTFSNNQTLSVDKNSTVFPSGDPQKILFAINQPAGIINQGDLQVDLGKSITFTGGTIVQTGSLTAPNGNVALTSVLGNRQVELRSPDAVLGLTVTSIDLAPSWNGEITDLPNLAALL
;
A
#
# COMPACT_ATOMS: atom_id res chain seq x y z
N ASN A 1 -2.10 0.41 -15.33
CA ASN A 1 -1.79 -0.05 -13.97
C ASN A 1 -1.54 -1.56 -13.96
N ILE A 2 -0.59 -1.99 -13.13
CA ILE A 2 -0.34 -3.39 -12.79
C ILE A 2 -0.71 -3.57 -11.33
N ILE A 3 -1.59 -4.51 -11.03
CA ILE A 3 -2.06 -4.73 -9.66
C ILE A 3 -1.75 -6.17 -9.26
N ASN A 4 -0.84 -6.32 -8.30
CA ASN A 4 -0.50 -7.58 -7.67
C ASN A 4 -1.28 -7.70 -6.36
N ARG A 5 -2.22 -8.63 -6.34
CA ARG A 5 -3.06 -8.93 -5.20
C ARG A 5 -2.60 -10.26 -4.59
N VAL A 6 -2.20 -10.26 -3.33
CA VAL A 6 -1.89 -11.48 -2.58
C VAL A 6 -3.16 -11.97 -1.89
N THR A 7 -3.54 -13.20 -2.20
CA THR A 7 -4.76 -13.86 -1.67
C THR A 7 -4.44 -14.99 -0.70
N GLY A 8 -3.17 -15.23 -0.42
CA GLY A 8 -2.70 -16.18 0.60
C GLY A 8 -2.63 -15.53 1.99
N ASP A 9 -2.23 -16.30 2.97
CA ASP A 9 -2.29 -15.94 4.39
C ASP A 9 -0.91 -15.58 4.97
N THR A 10 0.10 -15.34 4.12
CA THR A 10 1.47 -15.04 4.55
C THR A 10 1.94 -13.67 4.07
N PRO A 11 2.84 -13.00 4.80
CA PRO A 11 3.49 -11.78 4.34
C PRO A 11 4.25 -11.98 3.02
N SER A 12 4.38 -10.91 2.25
CA SER A 12 5.24 -10.88 1.06
C SER A 12 6.65 -10.49 1.45
N SER A 13 7.64 -11.32 1.08
CA SER A 13 9.07 -10.99 1.22
C SER A 13 9.67 -10.71 -0.16
N ILE A 14 10.04 -9.47 -0.40
CA ILE A 14 10.65 -9.00 -1.65
C ILE A 14 12.16 -8.91 -1.42
N LEU A 15 12.91 -9.89 -1.92
CA LEU A 15 14.36 -9.99 -1.71
C LEU A 15 15.18 -9.65 -2.97
N GLY A 16 14.51 -9.23 -4.04
CA GLY A 16 15.10 -8.88 -5.32
C GLY A 16 14.31 -7.77 -6.02
N SER A 17 14.43 -7.65 -7.34
CA SER A 17 13.83 -6.57 -8.10
C SER A 17 12.38 -6.86 -8.52
N ILE A 18 11.49 -5.89 -8.33
CA ILE A 18 10.18 -5.86 -8.98
C ILE A 18 10.40 -5.20 -10.35
N GLN A 19 10.10 -5.94 -11.42
CA GLN A 19 10.37 -5.50 -12.78
C GLN A 19 9.09 -5.44 -13.61
N SER A 20 8.84 -4.31 -14.26
CA SER A 20 7.76 -4.15 -15.24
C SER A 20 8.14 -3.23 -16.40
N ARG A 21 9.25 -2.52 -16.29
CA ARG A 21 9.67 -1.48 -17.24
C ARG A 21 9.73 -1.96 -18.66
N GLN A 22 10.29 -3.16 -18.91
CA GLN A 22 10.48 -3.69 -20.26
C GLN A 22 9.15 -3.92 -20.99
N SER A 23 8.15 -4.47 -20.29
CA SER A 23 6.85 -4.81 -20.88
C SER A 23 5.82 -3.70 -20.76
N PHE A 24 5.90 -2.89 -19.70
CA PHE A 24 4.94 -1.86 -19.34
C PHE A 24 5.64 -0.57 -18.87
N PRO A 25 6.29 0.19 -19.78
CA PRO A 25 7.21 1.27 -19.43
C PRO A 25 6.59 2.45 -18.69
N ASN A 26 5.27 2.59 -18.71
CA ASN A 26 4.56 3.70 -18.05
C ASN A 26 3.54 3.23 -16.99
N ALA A 27 3.50 1.93 -16.69
CA ALA A 27 2.50 1.41 -15.77
C ALA A 27 2.85 1.70 -14.31
N ASN A 28 1.91 2.22 -13.55
CA ASN A 28 1.99 2.23 -12.10
C ASN A 28 1.83 0.80 -11.57
N VAL A 29 2.56 0.48 -10.51
CA VAL A 29 2.53 -0.85 -9.88
C VAL A 29 1.94 -0.74 -8.49
N TYR A 30 0.91 -1.55 -8.24
CA TYR A 30 0.24 -1.70 -6.95
C TYR A 30 0.53 -3.09 -6.40
N LEU A 31 1.04 -3.16 -5.17
CA LEU A 31 1.23 -4.39 -4.42
C LEU A 31 0.33 -4.36 -3.18
N ILE A 32 -0.57 -5.35 -3.06
CA ILE A 32 -1.53 -5.44 -1.98
C ILE A 32 -1.36 -6.77 -1.27
N ASN A 33 -1.03 -6.72 0.02
CA ASN A 33 -1.01 -7.90 0.87
C ASN A 33 -1.48 -7.57 2.30
N PRO A 34 -2.67 -7.99 2.72
CA PRO A 34 -3.20 -7.72 4.05
C PRO A 34 -2.39 -8.35 5.19
N ASN A 35 -1.52 -9.33 4.87
CA ASN A 35 -0.69 -10.02 5.87
C ASN A 35 0.68 -9.36 6.11
N GLY A 36 0.98 -8.28 5.37
CA GLY A 36 2.22 -7.55 5.50
C GLY A 36 3.15 -7.64 4.29
N ILE A 37 4.09 -6.71 4.21
CA ILE A 37 5.07 -6.62 3.11
C ILE A 37 6.44 -6.29 3.71
N VAL A 38 7.45 -7.06 3.32
CA VAL A 38 8.84 -6.83 3.70
C VAL A 38 9.68 -6.66 2.44
N PHE A 39 10.29 -5.51 2.30
CA PHE A 39 11.33 -5.26 1.31
C PHE A 39 12.69 -5.46 2.00
N GLY A 40 13.39 -6.54 1.66
CA GLY A 40 14.70 -6.85 2.21
C GLY A 40 15.80 -5.95 1.62
N GLN A 41 17.02 -6.05 2.13
CA GLN A 41 18.16 -5.19 1.78
C GLN A 41 18.48 -5.15 0.28
N ASN A 42 18.19 -6.23 -0.47
CA ASN A 42 18.42 -6.30 -1.91
C ASN A 42 17.17 -5.95 -2.74
N ALA A 43 16.08 -5.52 -2.11
CA ALA A 43 14.87 -5.13 -2.81
C ALA A 43 15.13 -3.87 -3.66
N LYS A 44 14.65 -3.90 -4.92
CA LYS A 44 14.76 -2.80 -5.88
C LYS A 44 13.51 -2.71 -6.74
N LEU A 45 13.33 -1.54 -7.36
CA LEU A 45 12.28 -1.30 -8.35
C LEU A 45 12.91 -1.05 -9.73
N ASP A 46 12.47 -1.80 -10.73
CA ASP A 46 12.71 -1.54 -12.15
C ASP A 46 11.36 -1.40 -12.87
N ILE A 47 10.69 -0.30 -12.57
CA ILE A 47 9.36 0.04 -13.06
C ILE A 47 9.38 1.42 -13.71
N GLY A 48 8.48 1.69 -14.63
CA GLY A 48 8.43 2.99 -15.32
C GLY A 48 7.37 3.95 -14.80
N GLY A 49 6.51 3.50 -13.90
CA GLY A 49 5.46 4.29 -13.24
C GLY A 49 5.70 4.52 -11.76
N SER A 50 4.67 4.97 -11.05
CA SER A 50 4.68 5.08 -9.60
C SER A 50 4.52 3.71 -8.93
N PHE A 51 4.99 3.60 -7.68
CA PHE A 51 4.91 2.39 -6.88
C PHE A 51 4.03 2.59 -5.64
N HIS A 52 3.06 1.70 -5.46
CA HIS A 52 2.12 1.75 -4.36
C HIS A 52 2.07 0.40 -3.64
N ALA A 53 2.56 0.31 -2.41
CA ALA A 53 2.43 -0.86 -1.57
C ALA A 53 1.42 -0.60 -0.45
N ASN A 54 0.50 -1.54 -0.21
CA ASN A 54 -0.45 -1.41 0.89
C ASN A 54 -0.82 -2.76 1.51
N THR A 55 -1.26 -2.70 2.77
CA THR A 55 -1.76 -3.85 3.53
C THR A 55 -3.28 -3.81 3.71
N GLY A 56 -3.97 -3.14 2.78
CA GLY A 56 -5.42 -3.10 2.75
C GLY A 56 -6.08 -4.41 2.35
N SER A 57 -7.37 -4.50 2.56
CA SER A 57 -8.23 -5.63 2.17
C SER A 57 -8.79 -5.50 0.75
N GLY A 58 -8.56 -4.37 0.08
CA GLY A 58 -8.99 -4.15 -1.29
C GLY A 58 -8.74 -2.75 -1.82
N LEU A 59 -8.98 -2.56 -3.11
CA LEU A 59 -8.95 -1.28 -3.81
C LEU A 59 -10.31 -0.97 -4.43
N THR A 60 -10.81 0.23 -4.23
CA THR A 60 -11.98 0.74 -4.94
C THR A 60 -11.53 1.63 -6.10
N PHE A 61 -12.15 1.45 -7.23
CA PHE A 61 -11.84 2.11 -8.49
C PHE A 61 -12.81 3.26 -8.82
N SER A 62 -12.50 4.03 -9.85
CA SER A 62 -13.31 5.17 -10.29
C SER A 62 -14.75 4.82 -10.67
N ASN A 63 -15.03 3.57 -11.03
CA ASN A 63 -16.37 3.04 -11.31
C ASN A 63 -17.08 2.50 -10.06
N ASN A 64 -16.58 2.78 -8.85
CA ASN A 64 -17.06 2.27 -7.56
C ASN A 64 -17.02 0.73 -7.39
N GLN A 65 -16.38 0.00 -8.29
CA GLN A 65 -16.12 -1.42 -8.09
C GLN A 65 -14.91 -1.61 -7.19
N THR A 66 -14.93 -2.71 -6.42
CA THR A 66 -13.85 -3.04 -5.49
C THR A 66 -13.16 -4.33 -5.89
N LEU A 67 -11.84 -4.27 -6.06
CA LEU A 67 -10.97 -5.44 -6.10
C LEU A 67 -10.67 -5.86 -4.67
N SER A 68 -11.25 -6.96 -4.21
CA SER A 68 -10.96 -7.52 -2.89
C SER A 68 -9.73 -8.44 -2.93
N VAL A 69 -9.00 -8.55 -1.82
CA VAL A 69 -7.94 -9.56 -1.62
C VAL A 69 -8.51 -10.96 -1.36
N ASP A 70 -9.82 -11.10 -1.14
CA ASP A 70 -10.46 -12.41 -1.01
C ASP A 70 -10.22 -13.23 -2.28
N LYS A 71 -9.70 -14.45 -2.10
CA LYS A 71 -9.43 -15.41 -3.19
C LYS A 71 -10.66 -15.77 -4.02
N ASN A 72 -11.86 -15.69 -3.41
CA ASN A 72 -13.13 -16.00 -4.07
C ASN A 72 -13.69 -14.80 -4.86
N SER A 73 -13.06 -13.62 -4.75
CA SER A 73 -13.48 -12.44 -5.51
C SER A 73 -13.17 -12.61 -6.99
N THR A 74 -14.19 -12.53 -7.81
CA THR A 74 -14.11 -12.58 -9.28
C THR A 74 -14.26 -11.20 -9.92
N VAL A 75 -14.34 -10.14 -9.11
CA VAL A 75 -14.45 -8.78 -9.61
C VAL A 75 -13.08 -8.25 -9.98
N PHE A 76 -12.90 -7.88 -11.26
CA PHE A 76 -11.68 -7.26 -11.79
C PHE A 76 -12.05 -5.90 -12.38
N PRO A 77 -12.01 -4.83 -11.56
CA PRO A 77 -12.37 -3.49 -12.00
C PRO A 77 -11.43 -2.96 -13.07
N SER A 78 -11.94 -2.06 -13.90
CA SER A 78 -11.15 -1.26 -14.83
C SER A 78 -11.03 0.18 -14.33
N GLY A 79 -10.00 0.90 -14.81
CA GLY A 79 -9.75 2.28 -14.45
C GLY A 79 -8.65 2.44 -13.39
N ASP A 80 -8.64 3.59 -12.72
CA ASP A 80 -7.65 3.91 -11.71
C ASP A 80 -8.15 3.63 -10.29
N PRO A 81 -7.30 3.02 -9.44
CA PRO A 81 -7.61 2.90 -8.03
C PRO A 81 -7.77 4.27 -7.38
N GLN A 82 -8.84 4.44 -6.62
CA GLN A 82 -9.14 5.70 -5.91
C GLN A 82 -9.10 5.57 -4.40
N LYS A 83 -9.33 4.36 -3.87
CA LYS A 83 -9.40 4.16 -2.43
C LYS A 83 -8.80 2.82 -2.04
N ILE A 84 -8.16 2.79 -0.88
CA ILE A 84 -7.70 1.56 -0.21
C ILE A 84 -8.66 1.26 0.93
N LEU A 85 -9.18 0.05 0.99
CA LEU A 85 -10.04 -0.43 2.07
C LEU A 85 -9.20 -1.17 3.11
N PHE A 86 -9.40 -0.85 4.39
CA PHE A 86 -8.86 -1.55 5.54
C PHE A 86 -10.03 -2.12 6.36
N ALA A 87 -10.69 -3.16 5.85
CA ALA A 87 -11.81 -3.83 6.52
C ALA A 87 -11.32 -4.87 7.54
N ILE A 88 -10.24 -4.55 8.26
CA ILE A 88 -9.60 -5.38 9.28
C ILE A 88 -9.27 -4.51 10.48
N ASN A 89 -9.35 -5.07 11.70
CA ASN A 89 -9.15 -4.30 12.93
C ASN A 89 -7.70 -3.86 13.14
N GLN A 90 -6.74 -4.72 12.74
CA GLN A 90 -5.30 -4.46 12.88
C GLN A 90 -4.62 -4.73 11.55
N PRO A 91 -4.47 -3.72 10.69
CA PRO A 91 -3.73 -3.86 9.44
C PRO A 91 -2.28 -4.22 9.70
N ALA A 92 -1.74 -5.15 8.92
CA ALA A 92 -0.35 -5.54 9.03
C ALA A 92 0.59 -4.41 8.60
N GLY A 93 1.89 -4.56 8.94
CA GLY A 93 2.92 -3.57 8.67
C GLY A 93 3.56 -3.71 7.29
N ILE A 94 4.31 -2.65 6.93
CA ILE A 94 5.24 -2.63 5.81
C ILE A 94 6.62 -2.32 6.37
N ILE A 95 7.61 -3.15 6.05
CA ILE A 95 9.01 -2.96 6.44
C ILE A 95 9.83 -2.74 5.17
N ASN A 96 10.61 -1.67 5.10
CA ASN A 96 11.57 -1.48 4.03
C ASN A 96 13.00 -1.37 4.56
N GLN A 97 13.84 -2.30 4.10
CA GLN A 97 15.29 -2.32 4.34
C GLN A 97 16.08 -2.08 3.04
N GLY A 98 15.40 -2.07 1.90
CA GLY A 98 16.00 -1.93 0.57
C GLY A 98 16.08 -0.49 0.08
N ASP A 99 16.76 -0.31 -1.05
CA ASP A 99 16.89 0.97 -1.73
C ASP A 99 15.90 1.02 -2.91
N LEU A 100 14.70 1.56 -2.64
CA LEU A 100 13.63 1.64 -3.61
C LEU A 100 13.61 3.01 -4.29
N GLN A 101 13.77 3.00 -5.60
CA GLN A 101 13.79 4.21 -6.40
C GLN A 101 12.80 4.10 -7.56
N VAL A 102 12.12 5.21 -7.86
CA VAL A 102 11.29 5.38 -9.06
C VAL A 102 11.87 6.48 -9.96
N ASP A 103 11.36 6.59 -11.18
CA ASP A 103 11.79 7.57 -12.16
C ASP A 103 11.39 9.00 -11.78
N LEU A 104 11.96 9.96 -12.49
CA LEU A 104 11.66 11.38 -12.36
C LEU A 104 10.14 11.64 -12.49
N GLY A 105 9.58 12.37 -11.55
CA GLY A 105 8.14 12.71 -11.50
C GLY A 105 7.22 11.55 -11.09
N LYS A 106 7.78 10.39 -10.69
CA LYS A 106 7.01 9.26 -10.17
C LYS A 106 7.05 9.22 -8.66
N SER A 107 6.07 8.57 -8.04
CA SER A 107 5.86 8.57 -6.59
C SER A 107 5.99 7.18 -5.99
N ILE A 108 6.37 7.12 -4.71
CA ILE A 108 6.34 5.91 -3.88
C ILE A 108 5.36 6.12 -2.73
N THR A 109 4.41 5.21 -2.57
CA THR A 109 3.43 5.30 -1.49
C THR A 109 3.37 3.98 -0.72
N PHE A 110 3.54 4.02 0.60
CA PHE A 110 3.28 2.92 1.50
C PHE A 110 2.11 3.25 2.41
N THR A 111 1.13 2.35 2.49
CA THR A 111 -0.05 2.52 3.33
C THR A 111 -0.34 1.23 4.08
N GLY A 112 -0.23 1.22 5.41
CA GLY A 112 -0.39 0.02 6.22
C GLY A 112 -0.63 0.32 7.70
N GLY A 113 -0.74 -0.72 8.53
CA GLY A 113 -0.93 -0.53 9.97
C GLY A 113 0.27 0.12 10.63
N THR A 114 1.46 -0.37 10.32
CA THR A 114 2.75 0.16 10.80
C THR A 114 3.72 0.23 9.64
N ILE A 115 4.54 1.26 9.59
CA ILE A 115 5.59 1.37 8.56
C ILE A 115 6.94 1.52 9.24
N VAL A 116 7.85 0.59 8.95
CA VAL A 116 9.23 0.61 9.42
C VAL A 116 10.14 0.88 8.22
N GLN A 117 10.84 2.00 8.25
CA GLN A 117 11.69 2.47 7.16
C GLN A 117 13.14 2.54 7.63
N THR A 118 13.99 1.61 7.18
CA THR A 118 15.42 1.55 7.51
C THR A 118 16.34 1.61 6.28
N GLY A 119 15.80 1.29 5.10
CA GLY A 119 16.47 1.47 3.81
C GLY A 119 16.29 2.88 3.24
N SER A 120 16.22 3.03 1.92
CA SER A 120 15.95 4.32 1.26
C SER A 120 14.72 4.27 0.36
N LEU A 121 14.05 5.44 0.22
CA LEU A 121 12.97 5.68 -0.75
C LEU A 121 13.30 6.93 -1.53
N THR A 122 13.46 6.80 -2.85
CA THR A 122 13.86 7.89 -3.74
C THR A 122 12.83 8.10 -4.85
N ALA A 123 12.23 9.28 -4.88
CA ALA A 123 11.26 9.71 -5.89
C ALA A 123 11.62 11.12 -6.41
N PRO A 124 12.58 11.24 -7.35
CA PRO A 124 13.04 12.54 -7.82
C PRO A 124 11.90 13.33 -8.49
N ASN A 125 11.67 14.57 -8.05
CA ASN A 125 10.54 15.42 -8.48
C ASN A 125 9.15 14.76 -8.35
N GLY A 126 9.06 13.70 -7.58
CA GLY A 126 7.81 13.04 -7.20
C GLY A 126 7.59 13.13 -5.70
N ASN A 127 6.71 12.26 -5.18
CA ASN A 127 6.36 12.26 -3.77
C ASN A 127 6.69 10.90 -3.13
N VAL A 128 7.18 10.92 -1.90
CA VAL A 128 7.24 9.75 -1.02
C VAL A 128 6.20 9.94 0.08
N ALA A 129 5.25 9.01 0.18
CA ALA A 129 4.19 9.05 1.17
C ALA A 129 4.19 7.77 2.01
N LEU A 130 4.29 7.93 3.32
CA LEU A 130 4.21 6.85 4.29
C LEU A 130 3.01 7.11 5.20
N THR A 131 2.01 6.22 5.16
CA THR A 131 0.76 6.40 5.87
C THR A 131 0.46 5.20 6.76
N SER A 132 0.43 5.44 8.06
CA SER A 132 -0.04 4.46 9.03
C SER A 132 -1.54 4.59 9.24
N VAL A 133 -2.27 3.48 9.18
CA VAL A 133 -3.73 3.45 9.21
C VAL A 133 -4.20 2.46 10.25
N LEU A 134 -5.05 2.92 11.16
CA LEU A 134 -5.81 2.04 12.05
C LEU A 134 -6.83 1.23 11.24
N GLY A 135 -7.22 0.07 11.74
CA GLY A 135 -8.21 -0.78 11.10
C GLY A 135 -9.59 -0.13 10.95
N ASN A 136 -10.44 -0.73 10.16
CA ASN A 136 -11.79 -0.28 9.83
C ASN A 136 -11.81 1.15 9.24
N ARG A 137 -10.92 1.41 8.30
CA ARG A 137 -10.75 2.70 7.63
C ARG A 137 -10.76 2.54 6.11
N GLN A 138 -11.09 3.64 5.45
CA GLN A 138 -10.92 3.82 4.03
C GLN A 138 -9.96 4.99 3.80
N VAL A 139 -8.96 4.77 2.97
CA VAL A 139 -7.96 5.77 2.59
C VAL A 139 -8.21 6.19 1.15
N GLU A 140 -8.47 7.46 0.92
CA GLU A 140 -8.69 8.00 -0.41
C GLU A 140 -7.35 8.29 -1.10
N LEU A 141 -7.16 7.73 -2.28
CA LEU A 141 -6.02 8.01 -3.14
C LEU A 141 -6.41 9.20 -4.03
N ARG A 142 -5.87 10.37 -3.78
CA ARG A 142 -6.03 11.47 -4.73
C ARG A 142 -5.05 11.30 -5.87
N SER A 143 -5.43 11.78 -7.07
CA SER A 143 -4.68 11.67 -8.33
C SER A 143 -3.17 11.81 -8.14
N PRO A 144 -2.34 11.06 -8.91
CA PRO A 144 -0.88 11.03 -8.74
C PRO A 144 -0.18 12.38 -8.80
N ASP A 145 -0.82 13.40 -9.35
CA ASP A 145 -0.29 14.76 -9.50
C ASP A 145 -0.78 15.73 -8.39
N ALA A 146 -1.63 15.28 -7.47
CA ALA A 146 -2.10 16.12 -6.38
C ALA A 146 -1.23 15.92 -5.14
N VAL A 147 -0.76 17.03 -4.59
CA VAL A 147 -0.21 17.10 -3.23
C VAL A 147 -1.15 16.33 -2.30
N LEU A 148 -0.61 15.34 -1.59
CA LEU A 148 -1.30 14.39 -0.74
C LEU A 148 -2.46 14.99 0.06
N GLY A 149 -3.65 14.77 -0.44
CA GLY A 149 -4.87 14.91 0.36
C GLY A 149 -5.32 13.51 0.79
N LEU A 150 -4.68 12.95 1.79
CA LEU A 150 -5.10 11.69 2.36
C LEU A 150 -6.31 11.95 3.27
N THR A 151 -7.50 11.59 2.82
CA THR A 151 -8.68 11.60 3.67
C THR A 151 -8.88 10.20 4.23
N VAL A 152 -8.69 10.03 5.51
CA VAL A 152 -9.00 8.78 6.23
C VAL A 152 -10.41 8.91 6.76
N THR A 153 -11.34 8.16 6.17
CA THR A 153 -12.73 8.12 6.64
C THR A 153 -12.95 6.83 7.42
N SER A 154 -13.57 6.91 8.59
CA SER A 154 -14.04 5.72 9.31
C SER A 154 -15.12 5.04 8.47
N ILE A 155 -15.01 3.73 8.26
CA ILE A 155 -16.13 2.92 7.81
C ILE A 155 -17.04 2.80 9.04
N ASP A 156 -18.28 3.29 8.94
CA ASP A 156 -19.25 3.32 10.05
C ASP A 156 -19.41 1.96 10.71
N LEU A 157 -18.69 1.73 11.79
CA LEU A 157 -18.90 0.64 12.76
C LEU A 157 -18.07 0.86 14.04
N ALA A 158 -17.44 2.01 14.22
CA ALA A 158 -16.64 2.24 15.41
C ALA A 158 -17.48 2.83 16.54
N PRO A 159 -17.47 2.21 17.74
CA PRO A 159 -17.78 2.96 18.93
C PRO A 159 -16.83 4.17 19.02
N SER A 160 -17.35 5.31 19.38
CA SER A 160 -16.62 6.57 19.47
C SER A 160 -15.28 6.39 20.18
N TRP A 161 -14.19 6.71 19.50
CA TRP A 161 -12.87 6.75 20.12
C TRP A 161 -12.87 7.78 21.26
N ASN A 162 -12.52 7.33 22.44
CA ASN A 162 -12.52 8.16 23.67
C ASN A 162 -11.21 8.92 23.91
N GLY A 163 -10.28 8.92 22.96
CA GLY A 163 -9.03 9.67 23.05
C GLY A 163 -7.88 8.98 23.78
N GLU A 164 -8.06 7.76 24.27
CA GLU A 164 -6.98 7.00 24.93
C GLU A 164 -6.26 6.10 23.93
N ILE A 165 -4.94 6.26 23.81
CA ILE A 165 -4.07 5.34 23.09
C ILE A 165 -3.63 4.26 24.10
N THR A 166 -4.44 3.22 24.25
CA THR A 166 -4.18 2.15 25.22
C THR A 166 -3.37 0.98 24.69
N ASP A 167 -3.24 0.83 23.37
CA ASP A 167 -2.48 -0.27 22.77
C ASP A 167 -1.62 0.22 21.58
N LEU A 168 -0.36 0.53 21.88
CA LEU A 168 0.66 0.52 20.85
C LEU A 168 0.90 -0.96 20.46
N PRO A 169 0.80 -1.34 19.17
CA PRO A 169 1.14 -2.68 18.77
C PRO A 169 2.57 -2.99 19.21
N ASN A 170 2.75 -4.12 19.88
CA ASN A 170 4.04 -4.53 20.42
C ASN A 170 5.05 -4.68 19.28
N LEU A 171 5.96 -3.74 19.17
CA LEU A 171 7.02 -3.71 18.14
C LEU A 171 7.88 -5.00 18.16
N ALA A 172 7.96 -5.67 19.31
CA ALA A 172 8.69 -6.93 19.48
C ALA A 172 8.05 -8.12 18.73
N ALA A 173 6.80 -8.02 18.29
CA ALA A 173 6.14 -9.07 17.50
C ALA A 173 6.38 -8.88 15.98
N LEU A 174 7.04 -7.80 15.57
CA LEU A 174 7.34 -7.46 14.17
C LEU A 174 8.82 -7.68 13.81
N LEU A 175 9.67 -8.03 14.78
CA LEU A 175 11.08 -8.37 14.63
C LEU A 175 11.30 -9.88 14.78
#